data_556e9734ef8b6d84a06b239cfdf0de26
#
_entry.id   556e9734ef8b6d84a06b239cfdf0de26
#
_cell.length_a   1.000
_cell.length_b   1.000
_cell.length_c   1.000
_cell.angle_alpha   90.00
_cell.angle_beta   90.00
_cell.angle_gamma   90.00
#
_symmetry.space_group_name_H-M   'P 1'
#
loop_
_entity.id
_entity.type
_entity.pdbx_description
1 polymer ?
#
loop_
_entity_poly.entity_id
_entity_poly.type
_entity_poly.pdbx_seq_one_letter_code
_entity_poly.pdbx_strand_id
1 'polypeptide(L)'
;FSTERFSESPDADLPGALRQAGNHLREHFGADGVMVIPADVPLITAAEIDQILEIHDSGSSAAAVAVIPDSENLGTNCLVLSPPDAFEFIFDGRSFRPHMDAAFARGITPRILPIRGFQLDIDTADDLRTLLASDRTTQTGTFLEKSGIADRLRAIDNGQPEITP
;
A
#
# COMPACT_ATOMS: atom_id res chain seq x y z
N PHE A 1 18.42 0.95 8.53
CA PHE A 1 17.17 0.16 8.56
C PHE A 1 17.53 -1.31 8.67
N SER A 2 16.95 -2.04 9.64
CA SER A 2 16.98 -3.50 9.66
C SER A 2 15.72 -4.01 8.98
N THR A 3 15.86 -5.04 8.15
CA THR A 3 14.71 -5.77 7.61
C THR A 3 14.56 -7.07 8.39
N GLU A 4 13.33 -7.36 8.79
CA GLU A 4 12.98 -8.60 9.45
C GLU A 4 11.87 -9.28 8.66
N ARG A 5 11.95 -10.60 8.56
CA ARG A 5 10.86 -11.41 8.02
C ARG A 5 10.01 -11.90 9.18
N PHE A 6 8.78 -11.43 9.22
CA PHE A 6 7.76 -11.94 10.12
C PHE A 6 6.94 -13.03 9.42
N SER A 7 6.70 -14.16 10.09
CA SER A 7 5.82 -15.22 9.60
C SER A 7 4.53 -15.21 10.41
N GLU A 8 3.43 -14.96 9.73
CA GLU A 8 2.11 -15.04 10.32
C GLU A 8 1.69 -16.48 10.63
N SER A 9 0.66 -16.64 11.46
CA SER A 9 0.02 -17.94 11.70
C SER A 9 -0.60 -18.47 10.40
N PRO A 10 -0.51 -19.79 10.11
CA PRO A 10 -0.99 -20.37 8.85
C PRO A 10 -2.46 -20.13 8.53
N ASP A 11 -3.28 -19.90 9.54
CA ASP A 11 -4.73 -19.68 9.42
C ASP A 11 -5.12 -18.19 9.51
N ALA A 12 -4.14 -17.26 9.52
CA ALA A 12 -4.42 -15.84 9.58
C ALA A 12 -4.92 -15.34 8.22
N ASP A 13 -6.01 -14.57 8.23
CA ASP A 13 -6.37 -13.70 7.12
C ASP A 13 -5.46 -12.45 7.11
N LEU A 14 -5.52 -11.64 6.04
CA LEU A 14 -4.66 -10.46 5.92
C LEU A 14 -4.81 -9.49 7.12
N PRO A 15 -6.02 -9.12 7.59
CA PRO A 15 -6.16 -8.33 8.82
C PRO A 15 -5.52 -8.98 10.05
N GLY A 16 -5.67 -10.29 10.20
CA GLY A 16 -5.06 -11.05 11.29
C GLY A 16 -3.53 -11.05 11.23
N ALA A 17 -2.96 -11.22 10.04
CA ALA A 17 -1.52 -11.16 9.80
C ALA A 17 -0.95 -9.77 10.13
N LEU A 18 -1.61 -8.70 9.66
CA LEU A 18 -1.22 -7.33 9.95
C LEU A 18 -1.29 -7.00 11.44
N ARG A 19 -2.32 -7.48 12.15
CA ARG A 19 -2.42 -7.33 13.61
C ARG A 19 -1.28 -8.05 14.32
N GLN A 20 -0.93 -9.27 13.91
CA GLN A 20 0.19 -10.01 14.49
C GLN A 20 1.52 -9.26 14.26
N ALA A 21 1.74 -8.75 13.04
CA ALA A 21 2.93 -7.96 12.71
C ALA A 21 3.01 -6.66 13.52
N GLY A 22 1.90 -5.91 13.64
CA GLY A 22 1.83 -4.69 14.45
C GLY A 22 2.13 -4.94 15.93
N ASN A 23 1.59 -6.02 16.50
CA ASN A 23 1.89 -6.44 17.88
C ASN A 23 3.37 -6.81 18.04
N HIS A 24 3.94 -7.57 17.10
CA HIS A 24 5.35 -7.93 17.10
C HIS A 24 6.25 -6.69 17.08
N LEU A 25 5.96 -5.72 16.21
CA LEU A 25 6.71 -4.47 16.15
C LEU A 25 6.65 -3.69 17.47
N ARG A 26 5.48 -3.60 18.07
CA ARG A 26 5.31 -2.93 19.37
C ARG A 26 6.07 -3.64 20.49
N GLU A 27 5.95 -4.96 20.60
CA GLU A 27 6.49 -5.74 21.71
C GLU A 27 8.01 -5.89 21.64
N HIS A 28 8.58 -6.05 20.43
CA HIS A 28 10.00 -6.35 20.26
C HIS A 28 10.83 -5.13 19.90
N PHE A 29 10.22 -4.12 19.30
CA PHE A 29 10.92 -2.89 18.84
C PHE A 29 10.43 -1.61 19.50
N GLY A 30 9.38 -1.68 20.34
CA GLY A 30 8.80 -0.50 20.99
C GLY A 30 8.16 0.48 20.00
N ALA A 31 7.62 -0.03 18.88
CA ALA A 31 7.04 0.82 17.84
C ALA A 31 5.78 1.54 18.36
N ASP A 32 5.76 2.85 18.23
CA ASP A 32 4.64 3.71 18.60
C ASP A 32 3.59 3.82 17.48
N GLY A 33 3.93 3.39 16.26
CA GLY A 33 3.07 3.37 15.09
C GLY A 33 3.44 2.28 14.11
N VAL A 34 2.57 2.05 13.12
CA VAL A 34 2.78 1.13 12.02
C VAL A 34 2.36 1.79 10.71
N MET A 35 3.14 1.59 9.67
CA MET A 35 2.79 1.91 8.29
C MET A 35 2.62 0.60 7.52
N VAL A 36 1.44 0.37 6.96
CA VAL A 36 1.13 -0.77 6.11
C VAL A 36 1.16 -0.32 4.66
N ILE A 37 1.98 -0.98 3.85
CA ILE A 37 2.10 -0.73 2.40
C ILE A 37 1.92 -2.07 1.70
N PRO A 38 0.89 -2.26 0.84
CA PRO A 38 0.79 -3.41 -0.04
C PRO A 38 1.99 -3.50 -0.99
N ALA A 39 2.33 -4.71 -1.42
CA ALA A 39 3.53 -4.94 -2.24
C ALA A 39 3.33 -4.65 -3.74
N ASP A 40 2.12 -4.33 -4.16
CA ASP A 40 1.65 -4.12 -5.52
C ASP A 40 1.60 -2.65 -5.97
N VAL A 41 2.15 -1.73 -5.18
CA VAL A 41 2.24 -0.29 -5.47
C VAL A 41 3.66 0.11 -5.94
N PRO A 42 4.02 -0.15 -7.21
CA PRO A 42 5.41 -0.07 -7.67
C PRO A 42 5.95 1.34 -7.88
N LEU A 43 5.12 2.37 -7.81
CA LEU A 43 5.51 3.77 -8.08
C LEU A 43 5.92 4.56 -6.83
N ILE A 44 5.89 3.95 -5.65
CA ILE A 44 6.27 4.63 -4.39
C ILE A 44 7.74 5.03 -4.38
N THR A 45 8.02 6.13 -3.68
CA THR A 45 9.38 6.63 -3.45
C THR A 45 9.66 6.83 -1.97
N ALA A 46 10.93 6.78 -1.58
CA ALA A 46 11.33 7.06 -0.20
C ALA A 46 10.88 8.46 0.26
N ALA A 47 10.98 9.46 -0.62
CA ALA A 47 10.54 10.82 -0.31
C ALA A 47 9.04 10.92 -0.01
N GLU A 48 8.21 10.12 -0.70
CA GLU A 48 6.77 10.06 -0.43
C GLU A 48 6.46 9.36 0.90
N ILE A 49 7.25 8.34 1.26
CA ILE A 49 7.15 7.69 2.59
C ILE A 49 7.52 8.70 3.68
N ASP A 50 8.65 9.41 3.53
CA ASP A 50 9.07 10.43 4.48
C ASP A 50 8.01 11.54 4.63
N GLN A 51 7.44 12.01 3.52
CA GLN A 51 6.35 13.00 3.52
C GLN A 51 5.12 12.51 4.31
N ILE A 52 4.71 11.25 4.13
CA ILE A 52 3.58 10.66 4.86
C ILE A 52 3.88 10.66 6.35
N LEU A 53 5.08 10.22 6.75
CA LEU A 53 5.48 10.15 8.15
C LEU A 53 5.55 11.55 8.77
N GLU A 54 6.16 12.54 8.10
CA GLU A 54 6.20 13.92 8.58
C GLU A 54 4.80 14.50 8.83
N ILE A 55 3.87 14.28 7.89
CA ILE A 55 2.49 14.74 8.03
C ILE A 55 1.80 13.98 9.18
N HIS A 56 2.01 12.67 9.28
CA HIS A 56 1.43 11.85 10.35
C HIS A 56 1.89 12.32 11.72
N ASP A 57 3.18 12.56 11.90
CA ASP A 57 3.80 12.96 13.18
C ASP A 57 3.57 14.44 13.54
N SER A 58 3.13 15.29 12.60
CA SER A 58 2.91 16.72 12.83
C SER A 58 1.77 17.05 13.81
N GLY A 59 1.02 16.04 14.25
CA GLY A 59 -0.06 16.17 15.23
C GLY A 59 0.43 15.89 16.65
N SER A 60 -0.03 16.69 17.62
CA SER A 60 0.20 16.48 19.05
C SER A 60 -0.77 15.46 19.68
N SER A 61 -1.47 14.68 18.89
CA SER A 61 -2.49 13.74 19.37
C SER A 61 -1.84 12.42 19.81
N ALA A 62 -2.34 11.85 20.91
CA ALA A 62 -1.93 10.53 21.40
C ALA A 62 -2.31 9.38 20.43
N ALA A 63 -3.23 9.65 19.50
CA ALA A 63 -3.60 8.73 18.45
C ALA A 63 -3.74 9.48 17.12
N ALA A 64 -3.19 8.94 16.06
CA ALA A 64 -3.22 9.50 14.72
C ALA A 64 -3.46 8.42 13.66
N VAL A 65 -4.14 8.80 12.58
CA VAL A 65 -4.41 7.93 11.42
C VAL A 65 -4.14 8.72 10.15
N ALA A 66 -3.38 8.13 9.23
CA ALA A 66 -3.29 8.62 7.86
C ALA A 66 -3.72 7.50 6.90
N VAL A 67 -4.56 7.86 5.93
CA VAL A 67 -5.08 6.94 4.91
C VAL A 67 -4.69 7.46 3.54
N ILE A 68 -4.00 6.65 2.79
CA ILE A 68 -3.57 6.92 1.43
C ILE A 68 -4.41 6.04 0.50
N PRO A 69 -5.41 6.62 -0.19
CA PRO A 69 -6.30 5.85 -1.06
C PRO A 69 -5.62 5.48 -2.39
N ASP A 70 -6.26 4.54 -3.09
CA ASP A 70 -6.07 4.34 -4.53
C ASP A 70 -6.58 5.54 -5.36
N SER A 71 -6.43 5.47 -6.68
CA SER A 71 -6.87 6.54 -7.59
C SER A 71 -8.39 6.74 -7.62
N GLU A 72 -9.18 5.71 -7.27
CA GLU A 72 -10.65 5.73 -7.26
C GLU A 72 -11.25 6.06 -5.89
N ASN A 73 -10.43 6.16 -4.84
CA ASN A 73 -10.84 6.30 -3.44
C ASN A 73 -11.76 5.14 -2.95
N LEU A 74 -11.52 3.95 -3.45
CA LEU A 74 -12.19 2.72 -3.05
C LEU A 74 -11.33 1.89 -2.09
N GLY A 75 -10.09 1.61 -2.46
CA GLY A 75 -9.11 0.88 -1.67
C GLY A 75 -8.19 1.80 -0.85
N THR A 76 -7.32 1.18 -0.06
CA THR A 76 -6.31 1.84 0.76
C THR A 76 -4.94 1.28 0.39
N ASN A 77 -4.13 2.09 -0.28
CA ASN A 77 -2.78 1.71 -0.74
C ASN A 77 -1.67 2.06 0.25
N CYS A 78 -2.01 2.76 1.35
CA CYS A 78 -1.19 2.84 2.55
C CYS A 78 -2.05 3.27 3.73
N LEU A 79 -1.77 2.66 4.89
CA LEU A 79 -2.42 3.00 6.15
C LEU A 79 -1.36 3.23 7.22
N VAL A 80 -1.42 4.37 7.91
CA VAL A 80 -0.54 4.66 9.05
C VAL A 80 -1.38 4.79 10.30
N LEU A 81 -1.04 4.02 11.32
CA LEU A 81 -1.70 4.00 12.62
C LEU A 81 -0.71 4.34 13.72
N SER A 82 -1.06 5.23 14.62
CA SER A 82 -0.43 5.46 15.92
C SER A 82 -1.51 5.56 16.98
N PRO A 83 -1.55 4.64 17.98
CA PRO A 83 -0.72 3.43 18.13
C PRO A 83 -1.05 2.36 17.07
N PRO A 84 -0.23 1.29 16.94
CA PRO A 84 -0.44 0.21 15.95
C PRO A 84 -1.79 -0.49 16.04
N ASP A 85 -2.45 -0.44 17.18
CA ASP A 85 -3.75 -1.03 17.48
C ASP A 85 -4.87 0.03 17.63
N ALA A 86 -4.74 1.19 16.99
CA ALA A 86 -5.76 2.25 17.05
C ALA A 86 -7.14 1.75 16.61
N PHE A 87 -7.20 0.86 15.62
CA PHE A 87 -8.38 0.08 15.23
C PHE A 87 -7.97 -1.19 14.48
N GLU A 88 -8.94 -2.08 14.20
CA GLU A 88 -8.71 -3.30 13.44
C GLU A 88 -8.46 -3.00 11.96
N PHE A 89 -7.48 -3.69 11.36
CA PHE A 89 -7.20 -3.57 9.93
C PHE A 89 -8.36 -4.10 9.09
N ILE A 90 -8.70 -3.40 8.00
CA ILE A 90 -9.80 -3.73 7.11
C ILE A 90 -9.27 -3.65 5.67
N PHE A 91 -8.89 -4.80 5.09
CA PHE A 91 -8.39 -4.87 3.71
C PHE A 91 -9.23 -5.90 2.94
N ASP A 92 -10.31 -5.42 2.29
CA ASP A 92 -11.29 -6.23 1.54
C ASP A 92 -11.48 -5.72 0.10
N GLY A 93 -10.53 -4.93 -0.42
CA GLY A 93 -10.60 -4.31 -1.75
C GLY A 93 -11.41 -3.02 -1.82
N ARG A 94 -12.21 -2.68 -0.80
CA ARG A 94 -12.97 -1.41 -0.68
C ARG A 94 -12.74 -0.76 0.67
N SER A 95 -11.54 -0.85 1.16
CA SER A 95 -11.14 -0.56 2.53
C SER A 95 -11.05 0.94 2.88
N PHE A 96 -11.05 1.86 1.91
CA PHE A 96 -10.88 3.29 2.18
C PHE A 96 -11.98 3.82 3.11
N ARG A 97 -13.24 3.65 2.74
CA ARG A 97 -14.36 4.14 3.58
C ARG A 97 -14.43 3.42 4.92
N PRO A 98 -14.32 2.08 5.02
CA PRO A 98 -14.24 1.38 6.29
C PRO A 98 -13.12 1.86 7.22
N HIS A 99 -11.91 2.15 6.72
CA HIS A 99 -10.83 2.71 7.54
C HIS A 99 -11.18 4.10 8.08
N MET A 100 -11.80 4.95 7.25
CA MET A 100 -12.27 6.27 7.70
C MET A 100 -13.30 6.14 8.82
N ASP A 101 -14.29 5.27 8.64
CA ASP A 101 -15.37 5.06 9.61
C ASP A 101 -14.83 4.45 10.92
N ALA A 102 -13.85 3.54 10.85
CA ALA A 102 -13.18 2.96 12.01
C ALA A 102 -12.41 4.03 12.82
N ALA A 103 -11.70 4.94 12.16
CA ALA A 103 -11.01 6.05 12.80
C ALA A 103 -12.02 7.00 13.49
N PHE A 104 -13.08 7.40 12.80
CA PHE A 104 -14.12 8.27 13.38
C PHE A 104 -14.83 7.62 14.58
N ALA A 105 -15.07 6.31 14.54
CA ALA A 105 -15.65 5.58 15.66
C ALA A 105 -14.77 5.60 16.93
N ARG A 106 -13.47 5.85 16.77
CA ARG A 106 -12.48 6.01 17.86
C ARG A 106 -12.24 7.48 18.24
N GLY A 107 -13.00 8.42 17.64
CA GLY A 107 -12.83 9.85 17.85
C GLY A 107 -11.58 10.43 17.18
N ILE A 108 -10.96 9.68 16.24
CA ILE A 108 -9.78 10.13 15.50
C ILE A 108 -10.26 10.69 14.15
N THR A 109 -9.83 11.91 13.83
CA THR A 109 -10.03 12.48 12.49
C THR A 109 -8.87 12.04 11.60
N PRO A 110 -9.08 11.12 10.65
CA PRO A 110 -8.00 10.62 9.81
C PRO A 110 -7.54 11.69 8.81
N ARG A 111 -6.25 11.68 8.48
CA ARG A 111 -5.67 12.47 7.41
C ARG A 111 -5.72 11.69 6.12
N ILE A 112 -6.34 12.26 5.10
CA ILE A 112 -6.39 11.68 3.76
C ILE A 112 -5.27 12.30 2.93
N LEU A 113 -4.36 11.47 2.44
CA LEU A 113 -3.17 11.91 1.71
C LEU A 113 -3.14 11.27 0.32
N PRO A 114 -3.61 11.98 -0.73
CA PRO A 114 -3.57 11.47 -2.12
C PRO A 114 -2.13 11.60 -2.66
N ILE A 115 -1.26 10.68 -2.29
CA ILE A 115 0.15 10.64 -2.69
C ILE A 115 0.27 9.91 -4.03
N ARG A 116 0.88 10.56 -5.03
CA ARG A 116 0.92 10.10 -6.42
C ARG A 116 1.50 8.67 -6.58
N GLY A 117 2.58 8.34 -5.87
CA GLY A 117 3.22 7.04 -5.98
C GLY A 117 2.38 5.88 -5.43
N PHE A 118 1.36 6.17 -4.63
CA PHE A 118 0.47 5.19 -4.02
C PHE A 118 -0.86 5.03 -4.77
N GLN A 119 -1.09 5.78 -5.86
CA GLN A 119 -2.39 5.76 -6.56
C GLN A 119 -2.54 4.62 -7.57
N LEU A 120 -1.46 3.90 -7.89
CA LEU A 120 -1.46 2.77 -8.81
C LEU A 120 -1.05 1.50 -8.07
N ASP A 121 -1.98 0.62 -7.87
CA ASP A 121 -1.80 -0.80 -7.53
C ASP A 121 -1.91 -1.65 -8.81
N ILE A 122 -1.25 -2.79 -8.84
CA ILE A 122 -1.17 -3.66 -10.00
C ILE A 122 -2.07 -4.86 -9.82
N ASP A 123 -3.31 -4.75 -10.28
CA ASP A 123 -4.32 -5.81 -10.25
C ASP A 123 -4.62 -6.39 -11.64
N THR A 124 -4.44 -5.58 -12.68
CA THR A 124 -4.86 -5.92 -14.06
C THR A 124 -3.75 -5.69 -15.08
N ALA A 125 -3.97 -6.18 -16.31
CA ALA A 125 -3.08 -5.89 -17.43
C ALA A 125 -3.07 -4.40 -17.81
N ASP A 126 -4.15 -3.66 -17.54
CA ASP A 126 -4.22 -2.22 -17.80
C ASP A 126 -3.38 -1.42 -16.80
N ASP A 127 -3.26 -1.89 -15.56
CA ASP A 127 -2.36 -1.30 -14.56
C ASP A 127 -0.90 -1.49 -14.96
N LEU A 128 -0.54 -2.66 -15.52
CA LEU A 128 0.80 -2.87 -16.09
C LEU A 128 1.08 -1.91 -17.25
N ARG A 129 0.09 -1.62 -18.12
CA ARG A 129 0.22 -0.63 -19.20
C ARG A 129 0.43 0.76 -18.63
N THR A 130 -0.35 1.11 -17.60
CA THR A 130 -0.24 2.39 -16.89
C THR A 130 1.14 2.54 -16.25
N LEU A 131 1.67 1.49 -15.61
CA LEU A 131 3.01 1.47 -15.07
C LEU A 131 4.07 1.69 -16.15
N LEU A 132 3.97 0.99 -17.29
CA LEU A 132 4.91 1.11 -18.41
C LEU A 132 4.87 2.49 -19.09
N ALA A 133 3.73 3.16 -19.05
CA ALA A 133 3.56 4.54 -19.55
C ALA A 133 4.01 5.62 -18.55
N SER A 134 4.32 5.22 -17.32
CA SER A 134 4.74 6.15 -16.26
C SER A 134 6.08 6.82 -16.59
N ASP A 135 6.25 8.04 -16.13
CA ASP A 135 7.51 8.80 -16.17
C ASP A 135 8.55 8.32 -15.12
N ARG A 136 8.17 7.39 -14.23
CA ARG A 136 9.05 6.83 -13.20
C ARG A 136 9.68 5.52 -13.66
N THR A 137 11.00 5.43 -13.58
CA THR A 137 11.72 4.16 -13.76
C THR A 137 11.65 3.35 -12.47
N THR A 138 11.09 2.15 -12.54
CA THR A 138 10.95 1.24 -11.41
C THR A 138 11.62 -0.11 -11.68
N GLN A 139 11.92 -0.87 -10.63
CA GLN A 139 12.42 -2.24 -10.79
C GLN A 139 11.38 -3.13 -11.45
N THR A 140 10.09 -2.97 -11.11
CA THR A 140 8.97 -3.69 -11.74
C THR A 140 8.90 -3.38 -13.23
N GLY A 141 8.92 -2.11 -13.63
CA GLY A 141 8.94 -1.72 -15.05
C GLY A 141 10.15 -2.29 -15.80
N THR A 142 11.33 -2.23 -15.18
CA THR A 142 12.54 -2.85 -15.72
C THR A 142 12.41 -4.37 -15.90
N PHE A 143 11.76 -5.05 -14.96
CA PHE A 143 11.48 -6.48 -15.03
C PHE A 143 10.51 -6.79 -16.19
N LEU A 144 9.44 -6.02 -16.33
CA LEU A 144 8.46 -6.19 -17.42
C LEU A 144 9.10 -6.09 -18.81
N GLU A 145 10.01 -5.12 -18.99
CA GLU A 145 10.76 -4.96 -20.25
C GLU A 145 11.71 -6.15 -20.49
N LYS A 146 12.51 -6.52 -19.50
CA LYS A 146 13.51 -7.59 -19.63
C LYS A 146 12.91 -8.99 -19.79
N SER A 147 11.73 -9.24 -19.21
CA SER A 147 11.04 -10.53 -19.29
C SER A 147 10.22 -10.71 -20.57
N GLY A 148 10.11 -9.67 -21.42
CA GLY A 148 9.28 -9.68 -22.63
C GLY A 148 7.77 -9.55 -22.36
N ILE A 149 7.37 -9.30 -21.10
CA ILE A 149 5.95 -9.07 -20.76
C ILE A 149 5.47 -7.77 -21.41
N ALA A 150 6.29 -6.71 -21.38
CA ALA A 150 5.96 -5.44 -22.01
C ALA A 150 5.72 -5.59 -23.53
N ASP A 151 6.53 -6.39 -24.23
CA ASP A 151 6.34 -6.64 -25.66
C ASP A 151 5.06 -7.41 -25.94
N ARG A 152 4.70 -8.38 -25.10
CA ARG A 152 3.42 -9.11 -25.23
C ARG A 152 2.23 -8.20 -25.01
N LEU A 153 2.25 -7.32 -24.02
CA LEU A 153 1.19 -6.33 -23.79
C LEU A 153 1.02 -5.42 -25.03
N ARG A 154 2.12 -4.89 -25.58
CA ARG A 154 2.10 -4.04 -26.78
C ARG A 154 1.59 -4.79 -28.03
N ALA A 155 1.91 -6.09 -28.19
CA ALA A 155 1.44 -6.91 -29.29
C ALA A 155 -0.06 -7.13 -29.25
N ILE A 156 -0.62 -7.40 -28.05
CA ILE A 156 -2.08 -7.53 -27.85
C ILE A 156 -2.80 -6.22 -28.24
N ASP A 157 -2.27 -5.08 -27.83
CA ASP A 157 -2.83 -3.76 -28.13
C ASP A 157 -2.85 -3.44 -29.63
N ASN A 158 -1.87 -4.00 -30.39
CA ASN A 158 -1.78 -3.88 -31.84
C ASN A 158 -2.60 -4.93 -32.61
N GLY A 159 -3.42 -5.73 -31.93
CA GLY A 159 -4.29 -6.75 -32.54
C GLY A 159 -3.55 -7.99 -33.07
N GLN A 160 -2.34 -8.22 -32.60
CA GLN A 160 -1.61 -9.47 -32.92
C GLN A 160 -2.12 -10.61 -32.02
N PRO A 161 -2.30 -11.83 -32.53
CA PRO A 161 -2.72 -12.97 -31.70
C PRO A 161 -1.66 -13.26 -30.61
N GLU A 162 -2.14 -13.72 -29.45
CA GLU A 162 -1.26 -14.17 -28.39
C GLU A 162 -0.15 -15.07 -28.90
N ILE A 163 1.09 -14.73 -28.61
CA ILE A 163 2.23 -15.62 -28.88
C ILE A 163 2.12 -16.74 -27.84
N THR A 164 1.55 -17.87 -28.28
CA THR A 164 1.55 -19.10 -27.49
C THR A 164 3.00 -19.55 -27.29
N PRO A 165 3.40 -19.98 -26.09
CA PRO A 165 4.76 -20.37 -25.74
C PRO A 165 5.23 -21.59 -26.54
#